data_a5484408fc55d7b6224ea567e5810b5f
#
_entry.id   a5484408fc55d7b6224ea567e5810b5f
#
_cell.length_a   1.000
_cell.length_b   1.000
_cell.length_c   1.000
_cell.angle_alpha   90.00
_cell.angle_beta   90.00
_cell.angle_gamma   90.00
#
_symmetry.space_group_name_H-M   'P 1'
#
loop_
_entity.id
_entity.type
_entity.pdbx_description
1 polymer ?
#
loop_
_entity_poly.entity_id
_entity_poly.type
_entity_poly.pdbx_seq_one_letter_code
_entity_poly.pdbx_strand_id
1 'polypeptide(L)'
;MNHWASAYIGQPWQPQAHDCWAFCRRVWREQFGLEVPAIDVDASRLAVVARAFRDHAERRHWDEVTEPREGDAVLMAHCRHPSHVGIWIDADGGGVLHCQDGPGVIFTTRAALARMGWGRLQYYRRQA
;
A
#
# COMPACT_ATOMS: atom_id res chain seq x y z
N MET A 1 -15.00 -4.72 -11.76
CA MET A 1 -14.19 -3.50 -11.95
C MET A 1 -13.46 -3.60 -13.29
N ASN A 2 -13.69 -2.63 -14.16
CA ASN A 2 -13.02 -2.59 -15.47
C ASN A 2 -11.82 -1.63 -15.40
N HIS A 3 -10.77 -2.08 -14.73
CA HIS A 3 -9.61 -1.27 -14.42
C HIS A 3 -8.37 -2.16 -14.46
N TRP A 4 -7.18 -1.59 -14.73
CA TRP A 4 -5.95 -2.37 -14.77
C TRP A 4 -5.69 -3.10 -13.45
N ALA A 5 -6.13 -2.55 -12.33
CA ALA A 5 -5.95 -3.14 -11.01
C ALA A 5 -6.57 -4.54 -10.91
N SER A 6 -7.62 -4.82 -11.67
CA SER A 6 -8.29 -6.12 -11.60
C SER A 6 -7.39 -7.29 -11.98
N ALA A 7 -6.36 -7.04 -12.79
CA ALA A 7 -5.41 -8.09 -13.18
C ALA A 7 -4.55 -8.57 -12.01
N TYR A 8 -4.42 -7.77 -10.96
CA TYR A 8 -3.61 -8.12 -9.77
C TYR A 8 -4.42 -8.82 -8.70
N ILE A 9 -5.74 -8.63 -8.69
CA ILE A 9 -6.62 -9.18 -7.62
C ILE A 9 -6.53 -10.70 -7.63
N GLY A 10 -6.33 -11.27 -6.43
CA GLY A 10 -6.22 -12.71 -6.24
C GLY A 10 -4.80 -13.26 -6.23
N GLN A 11 -3.78 -12.45 -6.55
CA GLN A 11 -2.39 -12.89 -6.43
C GLN A 11 -2.06 -13.13 -4.96
N PRO A 12 -1.27 -14.19 -4.65
CA PRO A 12 -1.04 -14.57 -3.26
C PRO A 12 -0.04 -13.66 -2.55
N TRP A 13 -0.19 -13.55 -1.24
CA TRP A 13 0.80 -12.93 -0.36
C TRP A 13 1.91 -13.95 -0.08
N GLN A 14 3.17 -13.51 -0.14
CA GLN A 14 4.34 -14.33 0.16
C GLN A 14 5.36 -13.50 0.93
N PRO A 15 5.92 -14.00 2.03
CA PRO A 15 6.87 -13.21 2.83
C PRO A 15 8.03 -12.71 1.96
N GLN A 16 8.29 -11.42 2.02
CA GLN A 16 9.37 -10.71 1.31
C GLN A 16 9.28 -10.75 -0.23
N ALA A 17 8.80 -11.85 -0.80
CA ALA A 17 8.71 -12.00 -2.26
C ALA A 17 7.49 -11.28 -2.83
N HIS A 18 6.37 -11.29 -2.12
CA HIS A 18 5.11 -10.67 -2.56
C HIS A 18 4.28 -10.25 -1.36
N ASP A 19 4.90 -9.53 -0.44
CA ASP A 19 4.23 -8.90 0.70
C ASP A 19 3.65 -7.54 0.29
N CYS A 20 3.15 -6.77 1.24
CA CYS A 20 2.49 -5.50 0.91
C CYS A 20 3.42 -4.51 0.20
N TRP A 21 4.67 -4.40 0.63
CA TRP A 21 5.62 -3.46 0.01
C TRP A 21 6.11 -3.97 -1.35
N ALA A 22 6.47 -5.25 -1.43
CA ALA A 22 6.93 -5.85 -2.68
C ALA A 22 5.85 -5.77 -3.78
N PHE A 23 4.60 -5.99 -3.40
CA PHE A 23 3.48 -5.84 -4.32
C PHE A 23 3.35 -4.39 -4.81
N CYS A 24 3.39 -3.42 -3.91
CA CYS A 24 3.30 -2.01 -4.30
C CYS A 24 4.45 -1.62 -5.23
N ARG A 25 5.68 -2.05 -4.94
CA ARG A 25 6.84 -1.79 -5.81
C ARG A 25 6.61 -2.31 -7.22
N ARG A 26 6.06 -3.50 -7.33
CA ARG A 26 5.75 -4.12 -8.62
C ARG A 26 4.74 -3.30 -9.41
N VAL A 27 3.65 -2.87 -8.76
CA VAL A 27 2.61 -2.06 -9.41
C VAL A 27 3.17 -0.70 -9.83
N TRP A 28 3.94 -0.03 -8.96
CA TRP A 28 4.53 1.26 -9.31
C TRP A 28 5.45 1.14 -10.52
N ARG A 29 6.23 0.07 -10.60
CA ARG A 29 7.09 -0.15 -11.75
C ARG A 29 6.29 -0.43 -13.02
N GLU A 30 5.32 -1.33 -12.94
CA GLU A 30 4.58 -1.79 -14.12
C GLU A 30 3.58 -0.74 -14.64
N GLN A 31 2.91 -0.03 -13.75
CA GLN A 31 1.84 0.89 -14.13
C GLN A 31 2.26 2.36 -14.17
N PHE A 32 3.28 2.74 -13.41
CA PHE A 32 3.67 4.14 -13.25
C PHE A 32 5.12 4.44 -13.62
N GLY A 33 5.90 3.41 -13.95
CA GLY A 33 7.31 3.59 -14.31
C GLY A 33 8.19 4.08 -13.17
N LEU A 34 7.79 3.85 -11.91
CA LEU A 34 8.52 4.28 -10.73
C LEU A 34 9.40 3.16 -10.19
N GLU A 35 10.69 3.44 -10.02
CA GLU A 35 11.62 2.52 -9.37
C GLU A 35 11.70 2.87 -7.89
N VAL A 36 11.06 2.05 -7.06
CA VAL A 36 11.02 2.23 -5.61
C VAL A 36 11.81 1.10 -4.96
N PRO A 37 12.76 1.40 -4.06
CA PRO A 37 13.63 0.38 -3.49
C PRO A 37 12.89 -0.57 -2.54
N ALA A 38 13.43 -1.77 -2.40
CA ALA A 38 12.96 -2.73 -1.41
C ALA A 38 13.26 -2.22 0.00
N ILE A 39 12.37 -2.54 0.94
CA ILE A 39 12.63 -2.36 2.37
C ILE A 39 12.89 -3.74 2.95
N ASP A 40 14.08 -3.92 3.50
CA ASP A 40 14.50 -5.20 4.08
C ASP A 40 13.92 -5.32 5.49
N VAL A 41 12.67 -5.76 5.57
CA VAL A 41 11.94 -5.92 6.84
C VAL A 41 11.01 -7.12 6.75
N ASP A 42 10.82 -7.79 7.89
CA ASP A 42 9.86 -8.87 8.02
C ASP A 42 8.45 -8.28 8.23
N ALA A 43 7.65 -8.28 7.18
CA ALA A 43 6.32 -7.68 7.19
C ALA A 43 5.32 -8.42 8.10
N SER A 44 5.69 -9.59 8.65
CA SER A 44 4.86 -10.28 9.63
C SER A 44 4.99 -9.69 11.04
N ARG A 45 5.96 -8.80 11.26
CA ARG A 45 6.24 -8.21 12.58
C ARG A 45 5.82 -6.74 12.58
N LEU A 46 4.65 -6.44 13.13
CA LEU A 46 4.03 -5.12 13.06
C LEU A 46 4.92 -3.98 13.56
N ALA A 47 5.62 -4.19 14.69
CA ALA A 47 6.51 -3.16 15.24
C ALA A 47 7.67 -2.83 14.29
N VAL A 48 8.22 -3.84 13.64
CA VAL A 48 9.31 -3.68 12.67
C VAL A 48 8.80 -2.95 11.42
N VAL A 49 7.62 -3.34 10.93
CA VAL A 49 7.00 -2.70 9.76
C VAL A 49 6.72 -1.23 10.03
N ALA A 50 6.13 -0.91 11.18
CA ALA A 50 5.82 0.47 11.56
C ALA A 50 7.07 1.35 11.62
N ARG A 51 8.15 0.81 12.20
CA ARG A 51 9.43 1.53 12.27
C ARG A 51 10.01 1.76 10.88
N ALA A 52 9.97 0.73 10.02
CA ALA A 52 10.50 0.84 8.67
C ALA A 52 9.76 1.92 7.87
N PHE A 53 8.45 1.98 7.94
CA PHE A 53 7.68 3.00 7.25
C PHE A 53 8.03 4.41 7.74
N ARG A 54 8.28 4.57 9.04
CA ARG A 54 8.60 5.88 9.62
C ARG A 54 10.02 6.32 9.32
N ASP A 55 11.00 5.40 9.47
CA ASP A 55 12.41 5.75 9.54
C ASP A 55 13.20 5.45 8.27
N HIS A 56 12.64 4.68 7.32
CA HIS A 56 13.37 4.30 6.11
C HIS A 56 13.73 5.53 5.27
N ALA A 57 14.94 5.53 4.70
CA ALA A 57 15.43 6.66 3.91
C ALA A 57 14.54 6.99 2.71
N GLU A 58 13.87 5.99 2.14
CA GLU A 58 12.94 6.18 1.03
C GLU A 58 11.81 7.16 1.39
N ARG A 59 11.43 7.23 2.68
CA ARG A 59 10.34 8.10 3.16
C ARG A 59 10.51 9.56 2.73
N ARG A 60 11.74 10.06 2.67
CA ARG A 60 12.03 11.45 2.30
C ARG A 60 11.73 11.77 0.83
N HIS A 61 11.55 10.75 -0.02
CA HIS A 61 11.21 10.92 -1.43
C HIS A 61 9.70 11.02 -1.66
N TRP A 62 8.90 11.04 -0.60
CA TRP A 62 7.45 11.04 -0.67
C TRP A 62 6.90 12.25 0.06
N ASP A 63 5.94 12.92 -0.56
CA ASP A 63 5.23 14.05 0.04
C ASP A 63 3.88 13.58 0.56
N GLU A 64 3.55 13.93 1.79
CA GLU A 64 2.23 13.65 2.34
C GLU A 64 1.20 14.54 1.66
N VAL A 65 0.06 13.96 1.26
CA VAL A 65 -1.04 14.68 0.60
C VAL A 65 -2.34 14.38 1.34
N THR A 66 -3.30 15.31 1.27
CA THR A 66 -4.60 15.14 1.90
C THR A 66 -5.63 14.49 0.98
N GLU A 67 -5.52 14.75 -0.32
CA GLU A 67 -6.41 14.17 -1.32
C GLU A 67 -5.62 13.20 -2.20
N PRO A 68 -5.87 11.90 -2.07
CA PRO A 68 -5.12 10.92 -2.84
C PRO A 68 -5.48 10.93 -4.32
N ARG A 69 -4.50 10.58 -5.14
CA ARG A 69 -4.65 10.34 -6.59
C ARG A 69 -4.25 8.91 -6.89
N GLU A 70 -4.73 8.39 -8.00
CA GLU A 70 -4.38 7.03 -8.42
C GLU A 70 -2.86 6.87 -8.50
N GLY A 71 -2.36 5.84 -7.84
CA GLY A 71 -0.93 5.56 -7.74
C GLY A 71 -0.30 6.02 -6.44
N ASP A 72 -0.94 6.88 -5.66
CA ASP A 72 -0.39 7.32 -4.39
C ASP A 72 -0.27 6.15 -3.40
N ALA A 73 0.75 6.20 -2.56
CA ALA A 73 0.89 5.23 -1.47
C ALA A 73 -0.11 5.55 -0.37
N VAL A 74 -0.71 4.50 0.19
CA VAL A 74 -1.59 4.62 1.34
C VAL A 74 -0.98 3.84 2.48
N LEU A 75 -0.54 4.53 3.53
CA LEU A 75 -0.12 3.90 4.77
C LEU A 75 -1.34 3.66 5.62
N MET A 76 -1.50 2.43 6.09
CA MET A 76 -2.70 1.97 6.77
C MET A 76 -2.36 1.54 8.19
N ALA A 77 -3.14 2.00 9.16
CA ALA A 77 -2.94 1.68 10.56
C ALA A 77 -4.25 1.29 11.22
N HIS A 78 -4.20 0.28 12.08
CA HIS A 78 -5.31 -0.04 12.98
C HIS A 78 -5.34 0.92 14.17
N CYS A 79 -4.17 1.29 14.67
CA CYS A 79 -4.02 2.17 15.82
C CYS A 79 -3.14 3.36 15.50
N ARG A 80 -2.00 3.49 16.17
CA ARG A 80 -1.13 4.67 16.08
C ARG A 80 -0.18 4.64 14.89
N HIS A 81 0.40 3.48 14.59
CA HIS A 81 1.51 3.36 13.66
C HIS A 81 1.11 2.57 12.44
N PRO A 82 1.52 3.01 11.24
CA PRO A 82 1.23 2.24 10.03
C PRO A 82 1.92 0.88 10.09
N SER A 83 1.18 -0.14 9.70
CA SER A 83 1.66 -1.52 9.66
C SER A 83 1.41 -2.16 8.30
N HIS A 84 0.83 -1.43 7.35
CA HIS A 84 0.46 -1.95 6.05
C HIS A 84 0.51 -0.83 5.03
N VAL A 85 0.71 -1.16 3.77
CA VAL A 85 0.74 -0.19 2.69
C VAL A 85 -0.03 -0.72 1.49
N GLY A 86 -0.68 0.17 0.77
CA GLY A 86 -1.36 -0.12 -0.48
C GLY A 86 -1.24 1.03 -1.44
N ILE A 87 -1.97 0.95 -2.53
CA ILE A 87 -1.97 1.94 -3.60
C ILE A 87 -3.39 2.46 -3.81
N TRP A 88 -3.54 3.78 -3.87
CA TRP A 88 -4.84 4.40 -4.12
C TRP A 88 -5.29 4.17 -5.55
N ILE A 89 -6.54 3.77 -5.70
CA ILE A 89 -7.20 3.54 -6.98
C ILE A 89 -8.50 4.37 -7.03
N ASP A 90 -8.68 5.12 -8.11
CA ASP A 90 -9.86 5.98 -8.30
C ASP A 90 -11.06 5.22 -8.90
N ALA A 91 -11.23 3.97 -8.58
CA ALA A 91 -12.36 3.16 -9.04
C ALA A 91 -13.39 3.01 -7.92
N ASP A 92 -14.65 2.86 -8.29
CA ASP A 92 -15.75 2.56 -7.37
C ASP A 92 -15.83 3.53 -6.18
N GLY A 93 -15.63 4.81 -6.43
CA GLY A 93 -15.64 5.86 -5.40
C GLY A 93 -14.34 6.01 -4.64
N GLY A 94 -13.30 5.29 -5.04
CA GLY A 94 -11.99 5.34 -4.42
C GLY A 94 -11.76 4.23 -3.41
N GLY A 95 -10.54 3.74 -3.37
CA GLY A 95 -10.15 2.68 -2.44
C GLY A 95 -8.68 2.34 -2.58
N VAL A 96 -8.29 1.23 -1.96
CA VAL A 96 -6.91 0.81 -1.87
C VAL A 96 -6.73 -0.59 -2.44
N LEU A 97 -5.78 -0.73 -3.36
CA LEU A 97 -5.30 -2.02 -3.84
C LEU A 97 -4.13 -2.41 -2.97
N HIS A 98 -4.23 -3.55 -2.29
CA HIS A 98 -3.18 -3.97 -1.36
C HIS A 98 -3.06 -5.49 -1.29
N CYS A 99 -1.87 -5.95 -0.90
CA CYS A 99 -1.57 -7.37 -0.75
C CYS A 99 -1.49 -7.70 0.74
N GLN A 100 -2.44 -8.47 1.23
CA GLN A 100 -2.60 -8.77 2.64
C GLN A 100 -2.34 -10.24 2.90
N ASP A 101 -1.66 -10.53 4.00
CA ASP A 101 -1.45 -11.92 4.44
C ASP A 101 -2.81 -12.60 4.62
N GLY A 102 -2.97 -13.75 4.00
CA GLY A 102 -4.24 -14.48 3.95
C GLY A 102 -4.94 -14.30 2.61
N PRO A 103 -5.70 -13.22 2.40
CA PRO A 103 -6.45 -13.03 1.14
C PRO A 103 -5.58 -12.72 -0.08
N GLY A 104 -4.33 -12.27 0.10
CA GLY A 104 -3.51 -11.81 -1.01
C GLY A 104 -3.91 -10.43 -1.49
N VAL A 105 -3.87 -10.22 -2.81
CA VAL A 105 -4.21 -8.91 -3.38
C VAL A 105 -5.72 -8.73 -3.44
N ILE A 106 -6.18 -7.67 -2.79
CA ILE A 106 -7.59 -7.27 -2.77
C ILE A 106 -7.72 -5.78 -3.04
N PHE A 107 -8.87 -5.37 -3.54
CA PHE A 107 -9.26 -3.97 -3.61
C PHE A 107 -10.32 -3.71 -2.54
N THR A 108 -10.06 -2.75 -1.66
CA THR A 108 -10.96 -2.41 -0.56
C THR A 108 -11.40 -0.96 -0.72
N THR A 109 -12.70 -0.73 -0.83
CA THR A 109 -13.22 0.63 -0.95
C THR A 109 -12.94 1.44 0.31
N ARG A 110 -12.93 2.76 0.18
CA ARG A 110 -12.73 3.66 1.33
C ARG A 110 -13.68 3.34 2.48
N ALA A 111 -14.95 3.11 2.18
CA ALA A 111 -15.95 2.79 3.21
C ALA A 111 -15.67 1.45 3.89
N ALA A 112 -15.25 0.45 3.11
CA ALA A 112 -14.97 -0.89 3.66
C ALA A 112 -13.71 -0.91 4.53
N LEU A 113 -12.72 -0.05 4.25
CA LEU A 113 -11.49 0.02 5.05
C LEU A 113 -11.79 0.29 6.52
N ALA A 114 -12.68 1.24 6.80
CA ALA A 114 -13.06 1.57 8.18
C ALA A 114 -13.70 0.37 8.88
N ARG A 115 -14.56 -0.38 8.17
CA ARG A 115 -15.21 -1.58 8.74
C ARG A 115 -14.22 -2.71 8.99
N MET A 116 -13.09 -2.74 8.28
CA MET A 116 -12.04 -3.74 8.45
C MET A 116 -11.02 -3.35 9.54
N GLY A 117 -11.26 -2.24 10.22
CA GLY A 117 -10.41 -1.80 11.32
C GLY A 117 -9.26 -0.89 10.92
N TRP A 118 -9.15 -0.51 9.64
CA TRP A 118 -8.12 0.43 9.18
C TRP A 118 -8.58 1.85 9.52
N GLY A 119 -8.38 2.27 10.77
CA GLY A 119 -8.91 3.52 11.29
C GLY A 119 -8.11 4.76 10.93
N ARG A 120 -6.87 4.59 10.47
CA ARG A 120 -6.01 5.70 10.08
C ARG A 120 -5.39 5.43 8.73
N LEU A 121 -5.58 6.37 7.80
CA LEU A 121 -4.98 6.34 6.46
C LEU A 121 -4.15 7.59 6.28
N GLN A 122 -2.93 7.42 5.74
CA GLN A 122 -2.06 8.53 5.36
C GLN A 122 -1.68 8.33 3.89
N TYR A 123 -1.73 9.41 3.12
CA TYR A 123 -1.50 9.34 1.68
C TYR A 123 -0.19 10.04 1.33
N TYR A 124 0.62 9.37 0.51
CA TYR A 124 1.92 9.89 0.12
C TYR A 124 2.11 9.77 -1.40
N ARG A 125 2.67 10.84 -1.99
CA ARG A 125 2.96 10.89 -3.42
C ARG A 125 4.44 10.92 -3.64
N ARG A 126 4.93 10.02 -4.52
CA ARG A 126 6.35 9.93 -4.83
C ARG A 126 6.78 11.17 -5.61
N GLN A 127 7.87 11.79 -5.18
CA GLN A 127 8.49 12.91 -5.89
C GLN A 127 9.02 12.43 -7.24
N ALA A 128 8.89 13.29 -8.24
CA ALA A 128 9.36 13.01 -9.58
C ALA A 128 10.89 12.91 -9.66
#